data_50d5661bfe95b4473dfada303326ed40
#
_entry.id   50d5661bfe95b4473dfada303326ed40
#
_cell.length_a   1.000
_cell.length_b   1.000
_cell.length_c   1.000
_cell.angle_alpha   90.00
_cell.angle_beta   90.00
_cell.angle_gamma   90.00
#
_symmetry.space_group_name_H-M   'P 1'
#
loop_
_entity.id
_entity.type
_entity.pdbx_description
1 polymer ?
#
loop_
_entity_poly.entity_id
_entity_poly.type
_entity_poly.pdbx_seq_one_letter_code
_entity_poly.pdbx_strand_id
1 'polypeptide(L)'
;ESDFGSSSIISDGGTIVMPYEPSVTLNDLKQSDGSIGQVSIDRVGLNCKVYEGATDSSMSKGAGHYSSSGLYTGNVGLFGHNRGNHPYFGKLKNVKVGDIVKYKTAIGTKTYKVTFVGAISYTDFSYLNEMGDNRITLITCIANQPSLRLCVQAVEIR
;
A
#
# COMPACT_ATOMS: atom_id res chain seq x y z
N GLU A 1 5.48 -16.31 0.50
CA GLU A 1 6.01 -16.13 0.81
C GLU A 1 6.56 -16.07 1.19
N SER A 2 6.79 -15.98 1.10
CA SER A 2 7.42 -15.88 1.54
C SER A 2 8.08 -15.96 1.89
N ASP A 3 8.48 -16.05 1.93
CA ASP A 3 9.18 -16.06 2.35
C ASP A 3 10.00 -15.76 2.35
N PHE A 4 10.38 -15.37 2.12
CA PHE A 4 11.20 -15.01 2.08
C PHE A 4 11.77 -14.72 2.85
N GLY A 5 11.69 -14.51 3.24
CA GLY A 5 12.17 -14.03 4.01
C GLY A 5 13.19 -14.59 4.51
N SER A 6 13.38 -15.10 4.59
CA SER A 6 14.20 -15.70 5.15
C SER A 6 15.30 -15.71 4.55
N SER A 7 15.34 -15.38 3.90
CA SER A 7 16.26 -15.53 3.35
C SER A 7 17.23 -14.84 3.51
N SER A 8 17.54 -14.52 4.05
CA SER A 8 18.46 -13.97 4.27
C SER A 8 19.53 -14.51 3.85
N ILE A 9 20.06 -14.32 3.15
CA ILE A 9 20.88 -14.82 2.66
C ILE A 9 22.11 -14.51 2.65
N ILE A 10 22.87 -15.00 2.63
CA ILE A 10 24.05 -14.86 2.82
C ILE A 10 24.82 -15.18 1.82
N SER A 11 25.54 -14.58 1.39
CA SER A 11 26.28 -14.86 0.47
C SER A 11 27.53 -15.08 0.94
N ASP A 12 28.19 -15.75 0.62
CA ASP A 12 29.39 -15.98 0.80
C ASP A 12 30.13 -14.92 1.27
N GLY A 13 30.93 -14.87 1.54
CA GLY A 13 31.68 -13.94 2.02
C GLY A 13 31.11 -12.68 2.02
N GLY A 14 30.37 -12.51 1.15
CA GLY A 14 29.86 -11.32 1.10
C GLY A 14 28.57 -11.32 1.59
N THR A 15 28.23 -11.34 2.49
CA THR A 15 27.04 -11.45 2.98
C THR A 15 26.27 -10.26 2.88
N ILE A 16 25.14 -10.33 2.36
CA ILE A 16 24.24 -9.33 2.46
C ILE A 16 23.40 -9.65 3.57
N VAL A 17 23.33 -8.82 4.49
CA VAL A 17 22.47 -9.06 5.61
C VAL A 17 21.27 -8.21 5.45
N MET A 18 20.18 -8.81 5.15
CA MET A 18 18.90 -8.14 5.20
C MET A 18 18.52 -7.97 6.64
N PRO A 19 18.10 -6.79 7.06
CA PRO A 19 17.62 -6.62 8.42
C PRO A 19 16.49 -7.60 8.66
N TYR A 20 16.59 -8.35 9.72
CA TYR A 20 15.52 -9.24 10.08
C TYR A 20 14.33 -8.44 10.58
N GLU A 21 13.19 -8.70 10.07
CA GLU A 21 11.97 -8.14 10.61
C GLU A 21 11.03 -9.29 10.91
N PRO A 22 10.47 -9.34 12.09
CA PRO A 22 9.52 -10.39 12.40
C PRO A 22 8.32 -10.30 11.48
N SER A 23 7.71 -11.43 11.21
CA SER A 23 6.50 -11.46 10.42
C SER A 23 5.40 -10.68 11.11
N VAL A 24 4.70 -9.84 10.38
CA VAL A 24 3.58 -9.07 10.88
C VAL A 24 2.30 -9.79 10.50
N THR A 25 1.40 -9.96 11.44
CA THR A 25 0.12 -10.62 11.19
C THR A 25 -1.02 -9.61 11.28
N LEU A 26 -2.18 -10.00 10.77
CA LEU A 26 -3.36 -9.16 10.89
C LEU A 26 -3.71 -8.85 12.33
N ASN A 27 -3.52 -9.81 13.23
CA ASN A 27 -3.80 -9.57 14.63
C ASN A 27 -2.91 -8.49 15.23
N ASP A 28 -1.68 -8.35 14.74
CA ASP A 28 -0.77 -7.32 15.22
C ASP A 28 -1.27 -5.93 14.88
N LEU A 29 -2.05 -5.79 13.82
CA LEU A 29 -2.49 -4.49 13.31
C LEU A 29 -3.94 -4.17 13.64
N LYS A 30 -4.76 -5.18 13.89
CA LYS A 30 -6.21 -5.00 13.94
C LYS A 30 -6.63 -4.15 15.13
N GLN A 31 -7.41 -3.13 14.86
CA GLN A 31 -7.97 -2.24 15.86
C GLN A 31 -9.37 -2.70 16.24
N SER A 32 -9.92 -2.09 17.29
CA SER A 32 -11.26 -2.46 17.75
C SER A 32 -12.34 -2.21 16.71
N ASP A 33 -12.16 -1.25 15.82
CA ASP A 33 -13.11 -0.95 14.75
C ASP A 33 -12.90 -1.82 13.50
N GLY A 34 -11.97 -2.75 13.54
CA GLY A 34 -11.67 -3.64 12.43
C GLY A 34 -10.65 -3.10 11.45
N SER A 35 -10.24 -1.85 11.59
CA SER A 35 -9.23 -1.31 10.69
C SER A 35 -7.85 -1.86 11.05
N ILE A 36 -6.94 -1.84 10.07
CA ILE A 36 -5.57 -2.32 10.27
C ILE A 36 -4.54 -1.21 10.08
N GLY A 37 -4.98 -0.02 9.72
CA GLY A 37 -4.09 1.10 9.54
C GLY A 37 -4.83 2.31 9.05
N GLN A 38 -4.07 3.36 8.77
CA GLN A 38 -4.59 4.60 8.24
C GLN A 38 -3.58 5.18 7.26
N VAL A 39 -4.03 5.52 6.07
CA VAL A 39 -3.17 6.07 5.03
C VAL A 39 -3.54 7.53 4.81
N SER A 40 -2.52 8.38 4.68
CA SER A 40 -2.76 9.80 4.42
C SER A 40 -1.74 10.36 3.46
N ILE A 41 -2.19 11.34 2.66
CA ILE A 41 -1.35 12.13 1.78
C ILE A 41 -1.82 13.56 1.96
N ASP A 42 -1.17 14.28 2.86
CA ASP A 42 -1.68 15.56 3.35
C ASP A 42 -1.83 16.59 2.25
N ARG A 43 -0.90 16.66 1.30
CA ARG A 43 -0.94 17.70 0.27
C ARG A 43 -2.23 17.65 -0.54
N VAL A 44 -2.78 16.45 -0.76
CA VAL A 44 -4.02 16.33 -1.55
C VAL A 44 -5.25 16.11 -0.67
N GLY A 45 -5.08 16.08 0.65
CA GLY A 45 -6.21 15.89 1.56
C GLY A 45 -6.76 14.49 1.60
N LEU A 46 -5.96 13.49 1.24
CA LEU A 46 -6.37 12.09 1.31
C LEU A 46 -6.07 11.57 2.72
N ASN A 47 -7.05 10.98 3.36
CA ASN A 47 -6.87 10.42 4.70
C ASN A 47 -8.02 9.44 4.94
N CYS A 48 -7.70 8.18 5.09
CA CYS A 48 -8.73 7.18 5.36
C CYS A 48 -8.14 5.98 6.08
N LYS A 49 -9.01 5.22 6.74
CA LYS A 49 -8.62 3.97 7.38
C LYS A 49 -8.46 2.88 6.36
N VAL A 50 -7.73 1.84 6.73
CA VAL A 50 -7.45 0.69 5.89
C VAL A 50 -8.06 -0.54 6.55
N TYR A 51 -8.74 -1.35 5.76
CA TYR A 51 -9.37 -2.58 6.20
C TYR A 51 -8.86 -3.75 5.37
N GLU A 52 -8.87 -4.94 5.93
CA GLU A 52 -8.34 -6.10 5.21
C GLU A 52 -9.27 -6.49 4.06
N GLY A 53 -8.67 -6.76 2.90
CA GLY A 53 -9.39 -7.23 1.73
C GLY A 53 -9.72 -6.12 0.75
N ALA A 54 -9.42 -6.35 -0.53
CA ALA A 54 -9.79 -5.40 -1.59
C ALA A 54 -11.22 -5.71 -2.04
N THR A 55 -12.17 -5.51 -1.15
CA THR A 55 -13.57 -5.86 -1.35
C THR A 55 -14.44 -4.61 -1.25
N ASP A 56 -15.66 -4.69 -1.77
CA ASP A 56 -16.61 -3.57 -1.64
C ASP A 56 -16.89 -3.26 -0.18
N SER A 57 -16.96 -4.28 0.67
CA SER A 57 -17.18 -4.06 2.09
C SER A 57 -16.08 -3.21 2.71
N SER A 58 -14.82 -3.54 2.45
CA SER A 58 -13.70 -2.77 2.97
C SER A 58 -13.67 -1.37 2.36
N MET A 59 -13.86 -1.27 1.04
CA MET A 59 -13.76 0.00 0.35
C MET A 59 -14.94 0.93 0.61
N SER A 60 -16.00 0.43 1.22
CA SER A 60 -17.09 1.29 1.69
C SER A 60 -16.75 1.98 3.02
N LYS A 61 -15.68 1.55 3.68
CA LYS A 61 -15.25 2.09 4.98
C LYS A 61 -13.92 2.83 4.89
N GLY A 62 -13.17 2.62 3.85
CA GLY A 62 -11.85 3.22 3.68
C GLY A 62 -11.14 2.60 2.49
N ALA A 63 -9.85 2.36 2.64
CA ALA A 63 -9.07 1.63 1.65
C ALA A 63 -9.11 0.14 2.00
N GLY A 64 -9.05 -0.71 0.99
CA GLY A 64 -8.97 -2.15 1.17
C GLY A 64 -7.55 -2.64 0.92
N HIS A 65 -7.01 -3.41 1.86
CA HIS A 65 -5.68 -3.97 1.72
C HIS A 65 -5.74 -5.21 0.82
N TYR A 66 -4.88 -5.27 -0.18
CA TYR A 66 -4.76 -6.44 -1.05
C TYR A 66 -4.09 -7.55 -0.27
N SER A 67 -4.83 -8.62 -0.02
CA SER A 67 -4.42 -9.64 0.96
C SER A 67 -3.11 -10.35 0.62
N SER A 68 -2.75 -10.42 -0.66
CA SER A 68 -1.50 -11.04 -1.09
C SER A 68 -0.30 -10.10 -1.00
N SER A 69 -0.51 -8.83 -0.63
CA SER A 69 0.57 -7.86 -0.52
C SER A 69 1.05 -7.75 0.93
N GLY A 70 2.11 -6.99 1.15
CA GLY A 70 2.66 -6.79 2.48
C GLY A 70 1.68 -6.09 3.41
N LEU A 71 1.72 -6.43 4.67
CA LEU A 71 0.86 -5.79 5.68
C LEU A 71 1.48 -4.51 6.22
N TYR A 72 2.78 -4.46 6.33
CA TYR A 72 3.50 -3.32 6.88
C TYR A 72 4.87 -3.17 6.23
N THR A 73 5.63 -4.26 6.13
CA THR A 73 6.90 -4.28 5.42
C THR A 73 6.66 -4.79 3.99
N GLY A 74 7.63 -4.53 3.12
CA GLY A 74 7.50 -4.90 1.72
C GLY A 74 6.58 -3.96 0.97
N ASN A 75 5.91 -4.46 -0.05
CA ASN A 75 5.00 -3.66 -0.87
C ASN A 75 3.58 -3.81 -0.33
N VAL A 76 3.08 -2.75 0.27
CA VAL A 76 1.72 -2.73 0.83
C VAL A 76 0.77 -2.24 -0.25
N GLY A 77 -0.16 -3.08 -0.68
CA GLY A 77 -1.10 -2.74 -1.73
C GLY A 77 -2.46 -2.34 -1.18
N LEU A 78 -2.93 -1.16 -1.55
CA LEU A 78 -4.21 -0.63 -1.10
C LEU A 78 -5.07 -0.23 -2.29
N PHE A 79 -6.36 -0.54 -2.21
CA PHE A 79 -7.35 -0.19 -3.22
C PHE A 79 -8.42 0.70 -2.61
N GLY A 80 -8.94 1.62 -3.38
CA GLY A 80 -10.04 2.47 -2.91
C GLY A 80 -10.87 2.97 -4.09
N HIS A 81 -12.12 3.32 -3.81
CA HIS A 81 -13.00 3.89 -4.82
C HIS A 81 -12.63 5.35 -5.08
N ASN A 82 -12.81 5.79 -6.32
CA ASN A 82 -12.55 7.18 -6.70
C ASN A 82 -13.83 8.01 -6.83
N ARG A 83 -14.99 7.37 -6.75
CA ARG A 83 -16.28 8.06 -6.90
C ARG A 83 -17.37 7.25 -6.20
N GLY A 84 -18.58 7.76 -6.25
CA GLY A 84 -19.72 7.12 -5.58
C GLY A 84 -19.86 7.63 -4.16
N ASN A 85 -20.47 6.83 -3.30
CA ASN A 85 -20.76 7.23 -1.92
C ASN A 85 -19.53 7.17 -1.01
N HIS A 86 -18.50 6.43 -1.41
CA HIS A 86 -17.33 6.20 -0.57
C HIS A 86 -16.04 6.43 -1.36
N PRO A 87 -15.79 7.66 -1.84
CA PRO A 87 -14.66 7.92 -2.73
C PRO A 87 -13.38 8.21 -1.95
N TYR A 88 -12.94 7.27 -1.15
CA TYR A 88 -11.78 7.49 -0.27
C TYR A 88 -10.49 7.73 -1.05
N PHE A 89 -10.37 7.23 -2.27
CA PHE A 89 -9.23 7.51 -3.13
C PHE A 89 -9.56 8.51 -4.24
N GLY A 90 -10.63 9.28 -4.07
CA GLY A 90 -11.01 10.28 -5.07
C GLY A 90 -9.96 11.35 -5.30
N LYS A 91 -9.12 11.62 -4.30
CA LYS A 91 -8.07 12.64 -4.42
C LYS A 91 -6.74 12.07 -4.91
N LEU A 92 -6.68 10.75 -5.14
CA LEU A 92 -5.44 10.13 -5.61
C LEU A 92 -5.02 10.71 -6.96
N LYS A 93 -5.96 11.17 -7.77
CA LYS A 93 -5.67 11.78 -9.07
C LYS A 93 -4.84 13.06 -8.96
N ASN A 94 -4.77 13.66 -7.80
CA ASN A 94 -4.03 14.90 -7.58
C ASN A 94 -2.62 14.66 -7.06
N VAL A 95 -2.25 13.42 -6.80
CA VAL A 95 -0.94 13.06 -6.25
C VAL A 95 0.13 13.22 -7.32
N LYS A 96 1.29 13.70 -6.90
CA LYS A 96 2.45 13.91 -7.78
C LYS A 96 3.67 13.22 -7.21
N VAL A 97 4.60 12.90 -8.08
CA VAL A 97 5.91 12.40 -7.66
C VAL A 97 6.51 13.41 -6.67
N GLY A 98 7.04 12.90 -5.58
CA GLY A 98 7.58 13.72 -4.50
C GLY A 98 6.64 13.92 -3.33
N ASP A 99 5.36 13.63 -3.49
CA ASP A 99 4.41 13.74 -2.38
C ASP A 99 4.73 12.72 -1.30
N ILE A 100 4.31 13.02 -0.09
CA ILE A 100 4.57 12.17 1.08
C ILE A 100 3.33 11.39 1.44
N VAL A 101 3.51 10.08 1.59
CA VAL A 101 2.46 9.17 2.03
C VAL A 101 2.83 8.65 3.40
N LYS A 102 1.88 8.66 4.33
CA LYS A 102 2.10 8.06 5.65
C LYS A 102 1.14 6.90 5.83
N TYR A 103 1.66 5.83 6.36
CA TYR A 103 0.86 4.65 6.69
C TYR A 103 1.06 4.36 8.17
N LYS A 104 0.03 4.63 8.95
CA LYS A 104 0.06 4.51 10.40
C LYS A 104 -0.63 3.22 10.80
N THR A 105 0.03 2.43 11.63
CA THR A 105 -0.53 1.18 12.15
C THR A 105 -0.29 1.09 13.64
N ALA A 106 -0.82 0.03 14.26
CA ALA A 106 -0.63 -0.22 15.68
C ALA A 106 0.84 -0.44 16.04
N ILE A 107 1.67 -0.87 15.08
CA ILE A 107 3.08 -1.17 15.37
C ILE A 107 4.04 -0.09 14.88
N GLY A 108 3.52 0.99 14.31
CA GLY A 108 4.35 2.10 13.89
C GLY A 108 3.81 2.79 12.66
N THR A 109 4.50 3.87 12.29
CA THR A 109 4.16 4.65 11.10
C THR A 109 5.33 4.62 10.14
N LYS A 110 5.06 4.29 8.88
CA LYS A 110 6.03 4.40 7.82
C LYS A 110 5.72 5.61 6.96
N THR A 111 6.76 6.30 6.55
CA THR A 111 6.65 7.48 5.69
C THR A 111 7.30 7.14 4.36
N TYR A 112 6.60 7.45 3.28
CA TYR A 112 7.05 7.12 1.93
C TYR A 112 7.03 8.37 1.07
N LYS A 113 7.84 8.35 0.02
CA LYS A 113 7.85 9.44 -0.96
C LYS A 113 7.42 8.86 -2.30
N VAL A 114 6.46 9.51 -2.96
CA VAL A 114 5.91 9.04 -4.22
C VAL A 114 6.98 9.07 -5.31
N THR A 115 7.17 7.94 -5.97
CA THR A 115 8.14 7.78 -7.06
C THR A 115 7.46 7.52 -8.39
N PHE A 116 6.20 7.11 -8.42
CA PHE A 116 5.49 6.79 -9.66
C PHE A 116 4.02 7.15 -9.54
N VAL A 117 3.51 7.81 -10.56
CA VAL A 117 2.07 8.07 -10.72
C VAL A 117 1.75 7.80 -12.19
N GLY A 118 0.83 6.91 -12.47
CA GLY A 118 0.49 6.63 -13.85
C GLY A 118 -0.72 5.72 -14.00
N ALA A 119 -1.17 5.60 -15.24
CA ALA A 119 -2.26 4.71 -15.59
C ALA A 119 -1.68 3.35 -15.95
N ILE A 120 -2.29 2.30 -15.41
CA ILE A 120 -1.89 0.92 -15.69
C ILE A 120 -3.11 0.14 -16.14
N SER A 121 -2.89 -0.99 -16.82
CA SER A 121 -3.99 -1.87 -17.18
C SER A 121 -4.68 -2.42 -15.93
N TYR A 122 -5.99 -2.55 -15.98
CA TYR A 122 -6.74 -3.10 -14.85
C TYR A 122 -6.36 -4.56 -14.57
N THR A 123 -5.69 -5.23 -15.50
CA THR A 123 -5.22 -6.60 -15.30
C THR A 123 -3.75 -6.67 -14.89
N ASP A 124 -3.07 -5.55 -14.75
CA ASP A 124 -1.64 -5.55 -14.44
C ASP A 124 -1.43 -5.48 -12.95
N PHE A 125 -1.26 -6.63 -12.33
CA PHE A 125 -0.99 -6.71 -10.89
C PHE A 125 0.50 -6.71 -10.57
N SER A 126 1.37 -6.50 -11.56
CA SER A 126 2.81 -6.54 -11.33
C SER A 126 3.29 -5.43 -10.38
N TYR A 127 2.54 -4.33 -10.31
CA TYR A 127 2.87 -3.23 -9.41
C TYR A 127 2.67 -3.59 -7.93
N LEU A 128 2.00 -4.71 -7.67
CA LEU A 128 1.79 -5.20 -6.30
C LEU A 128 2.83 -6.23 -5.87
N ASN A 129 3.73 -6.61 -6.76
CA ASN A 129 4.79 -7.56 -6.43
C ASN A 129 5.81 -6.94 -5.50
N GLU A 130 6.52 -7.79 -4.75
CA GLU A 130 7.64 -7.33 -3.96
C GLU A 130 8.76 -6.85 -4.86
N MET A 131 9.36 -5.74 -4.50
CA MET A 131 10.39 -5.10 -5.32
C MET A 131 11.68 -4.87 -4.56
N GLY A 132 11.83 -5.52 -3.41
CA GLY A 132 13.08 -5.47 -2.66
C GLY A 132 13.21 -4.29 -1.71
N ASP A 133 12.17 -3.49 -1.56
CA ASP A 133 12.19 -2.36 -0.65
C ASP A 133 10.84 -2.28 0.08
N ASN A 134 10.73 -1.35 1.00
CA ASN A 134 9.45 -1.05 1.63
C ASN A 134 8.78 0.03 0.79
N ARG A 135 7.63 -0.29 0.25
CA ARG A 135 6.86 0.66 -0.56
C ARG A 135 5.38 0.46 -0.34
N ILE A 136 4.62 1.42 -0.81
CA ILE A 136 3.17 1.35 -0.76
C ILE A 136 2.63 1.63 -2.16
N THR A 137 1.65 0.86 -2.56
CA THR A 137 1.03 0.97 -3.89
C THR A 137 -0.45 1.23 -3.70
N LEU A 138 -0.92 2.35 -4.22
CA LEU A 138 -2.31 2.78 -4.09
C LEU A 138 -2.95 2.75 -5.46
N ILE A 139 -4.08 2.07 -5.57
CA ILE A 139 -4.74 1.84 -6.87
C ILE A 139 -6.20 2.24 -6.78
N THR A 140 -6.67 2.95 -7.80
CA THR A 140 -8.07 3.31 -7.94
C THR A 140 -8.46 3.32 -9.41
N CYS A 141 -9.75 3.48 -9.68
CA CYS A 141 -10.24 3.58 -11.05
C CYS A 141 -9.91 4.93 -11.67
N ILE A 142 -9.99 5.00 -12.99
CA ILE A 142 -9.92 6.26 -13.72
C ILE A 142 -11.28 6.51 -14.34
N ALA A 143 -11.80 7.72 -14.20
CA ALA A 143 -13.13 8.05 -14.67
C ALA A 143 -13.26 7.78 -16.18
N ASN A 144 -14.31 7.08 -16.55
CA ASN A 144 -14.64 6.78 -17.95
C ASN A 144 -13.58 5.95 -18.69
N GLN A 145 -12.70 5.26 -17.95
CA GLN A 145 -11.69 4.39 -18.55
C GLN A 145 -11.65 3.07 -17.81
N PRO A 146 -12.63 2.18 -18.04
CA PRO A 146 -12.74 0.95 -17.24
C PRO A 146 -11.59 -0.04 -17.46
N SER A 147 -10.83 0.09 -18.53
CA SER A 147 -9.68 -0.78 -18.76
C SER A 147 -8.41 -0.30 -18.07
N LEU A 148 -8.46 0.84 -17.41
CA LEU A 148 -7.28 1.42 -16.77
C LEU A 148 -7.51 1.65 -15.29
N ARG A 149 -6.41 1.69 -14.56
CA ARG A 149 -6.39 2.05 -13.14
C ARG A 149 -5.33 3.11 -12.92
N LEU A 150 -5.59 4.01 -12.00
CA LEU A 150 -4.58 4.95 -11.54
C LEU A 150 -3.75 4.24 -10.48
N CYS A 151 -2.44 4.22 -10.68
CA CYS A 151 -1.51 3.58 -9.76
C CYS A 151 -0.52 4.61 -9.25
N VAL A 152 -0.38 4.66 -7.93
CA VAL A 152 0.61 5.51 -7.26
C VAL A 152 1.50 4.61 -6.45
N GLN A 153 2.82 4.74 -6.63
CA GLN A 153 3.77 4.03 -5.78
C GLN A 153 4.66 5.01 -5.05
N ALA A 154 4.95 4.69 -3.81
CA ALA A 154 5.84 5.49 -2.97
C ALA A 154 6.77 4.56 -2.23
N VAL A 155 8.01 4.98 -2.05
CA VAL A 155 9.06 4.19 -1.41
C VAL A 155 9.39 4.81 -0.06
N GLU A 156 9.63 3.95 0.92
CA GLU A 156 9.91 4.41 2.28
C GLU A 156 11.15 5.30 2.31
N ILE A 157 11.04 6.40 3.03
CA ILE A 157 12.16 7.29 3.28
C ILE A 157 12.49 7.26 4.76
N ARG A 158 13.76 7.53 5.06
CA ARG A 158 14.24 7.49 6.45
C ARG A 158 14.86 8.79 6.87
#